data_09b4438556b370e8d11d44dcdc1cddf5
#
_entry.id   09b4438556b370e8d11d44dcdc1cddf5
#
_cell.length_a   1.000
_cell.length_b   1.000
_cell.length_c   1.000
_cell.angle_alpha   90.00
_cell.angle_beta   90.00
_cell.angle_gamma   90.00
#
_symmetry.space_group_name_H-M   'P 1'
#
loop_
_entity.id
_entity.type
_entity.pdbx_description
1 polymer ?
#
loop_
_entity_poly.entity_id
_entity_poly.type
_entity_poly.pdbx_seq_one_letter_code
_entity_poly.pdbx_strand_id
1 'polypeptide(L)'
;TVLLNQTGTKLAALGQVVIDPDTGEISAGLITEYQERDQDTQAFVDSINQEFSTVLSQVVASTDVALTTVDPSTGERIIRSQETNLGDLCADAYREVLDADVGLINGGGIRADIAAGEITYGDIISVHPYNNQATSVRVTGQQLLDALELGARYTPYENGGFLHAS
;
A
#
# COMPACT_ATOMS: atom_id res chain seq x y z
N THR A 1 -30.10 -17.37 -4.30
CA THR A 1 -28.73 -17.13 -4.79
C THR A 1 -28.40 -15.69 -4.52
N VAL A 2 -27.24 -15.40 -3.97
CA VAL A 2 -26.73 -14.04 -3.76
C VAL A 2 -25.62 -13.83 -4.81
N LEU A 3 -25.72 -12.74 -5.58
CA LEU A 3 -24.68 -12.32 -6.50
C LEU A 3 -23.70 -11.41 -5.72
N LEU A 4 -22.42 -11.79 -5.73
CA LEU A 4 -21.34 -10.98 -5.19
C LEU A 4 -20.52 -10.43 -6.37
N ASN A 5 -20.40 -9.10 -6.44
CA ASN A 5 -19.59 -8.42 -7.47
C ASN A 5 -18.58 -7.51 -6.81
N GLN A 6 -17.30 -7.63 -7.24
CA GLN A 6 -16.20 -6.83 -6.73
C GLN A 6 -15.19 -6.59 -7.84
N THR A 7 -14.75 -5.35 -8.02
CA THR A 7 -13.96 -4.90 -9.17
C THR A 7 -12.44 -4.93 -8.95
N GLY A 8 -11.95 -5.39 -7.80
CA GLY A 8 -10.53 -5.33 -7.46
C GLY A 8 -10.10 -3.94 -6.97
N THR A 9 -8.86 -3.54 -7.28
CA THR A 9 -8.25 -2.30 -6.80
C THR A 9 -7.70 -1.46 -7.95
N LYS A 10 -7.39 -0.18 -7.67
CA LYS A 10 -6.68 0.73 -8.58
C LYS A 10 -7.41 0.95 -9.92
N LEU A 11 -8.74 0.82 -9.95
CA LEU A 11 -9.55 0.97 -11.15
C LEU A 11 -9.16 0.01 -12.30
N ALA A 12 -8.62 -1.16 -11.96
CA ALA A 12 -8.18 -2.14 -12.95
C ALA A 12 -9.35 -2.75 -13.76
N ALA A 13 -10.57 -2.69 -13.22
CA ALA A 13 -11.77 -3.17 -13.89
C ALA A 13 -12.98 -2.35 -13.50
N LEU A 14 -13.95 -2.25 -14.41
CA LEU A 14 -15.28 -1.74 -14.17
C LEU A 14 -16.25 -2.91 -13.96
N GLY A 15 -16.97 -2.94 -12.85
CA GLY A 15 -18.02 -3.93 -12.60
C GLY A 15 -19.30 -3.56 -13.36
N GLN A 16 -19.85 -4.50 -14.10
CA GLN A 16 -21.15 -4.36 -14.76
C GLN A 16 -22.13 -5.37 -14.17
N VAL A 17 -23.31 -4.90 -13.78
CA VAL A 17 -24.45 -5.74 -13.42
C VAL A 17 -25.60 -5.41 -14.34
N VAL A 18 -26.13 -6.42 -15.00
CA VAL A 18 -27.28 -6.29 -15.92
C VAL A 18 -28.46 -7.04 -15.30
N ILE A 19 -29.58 -6.36 -15.19
CA ILE A 19 -30.84 -6.91 -14.71
C ILE A 19 -31.85 -6.86 -15.87
N ASP A 20 -32.36 -8.03 -16.26
CA ASP A 20 -33.44 -8.12 -17.23
C ASP A 20 -34.79 -7.92 -16.49
N PRO A 21 -35.50 -6.83 -16.74
CA PRO A 21 -36.73 -6.54 -16.01
C PRO A 21 -37.90 -7.49 -16.36
N ASP A 22 -37.85 -8.14 -17.53
CA ASP A 22 -38.92 -9.01 -17.99
C ASP A 22 -38.79 -10.45 -17.47
N THR A 23 -37.54 -10.92 -17.31
CA THR A 23 -37.24 -12.28 -16.82
C THR A 23 -36.76 -12.29 -15.36
N GLY A 24 -36.33 -11.18 -14.84
CA GLY A 24 -35.67 -11.08 -13.51
C GLY A 24 -34.28 -11.71 -13.48
N GLU A 25 -33.69 -12.03 -14.63
CA GLU A 25 -32.34 -12.56 -14.73
C GLU A 25 -31.33 -11.50 -14.39
N ILE A 26 -30.34 -11.86 -13.57
CA ILE A 26 -29.24 -10.99 -13.17
C ILE A 26 -27.94 -11.62 -13.64
N SER A 27 -27.16 -10.86 -14.42
CA SER A 27 -25.82 -11.23 -14.82
C SER A 27 -24.81 -10.19 -14.35
N ALA A 28 -23.57 -10.62 -14.10
CA ALA A 28 -22.49 -9.73 -13.74
C ALA A 28 -21.20 -10.09 -14.46
N GLY A 29 -20.40 -9.09 -14.76
CA GLY A 29 -19.10 -9.23 -15.40
C GLY A 29 -18.14 -8.12 -15.02
N LEU A 30 -16.88 -8.29 -15.40
CA LEU A 30 -15.85 -7.27 -15.29
C LEU A 30 -15.46 -6.81 -16.68
N ILE A 31 -15.42 -5.50 -16.88
CA ILE A 31 -14.87 -4.87 -18.07
C ILE A 31 -13.44 -4.45 -17.72
N THR A 32 -12.46 -5.10 -18.33
CA THR A 32 -11.03 -4.87 -18.08
C THR A 32 -10.35 -4.14 -19.24
N GLU A 33 -10.99 -4.16 -20.42
CA GLU A 33 -10.48 -3.50 -21.62
C GLU A 33 -11.49 -2.43 -22.07
N TYR A 34 -11.06 -1.18 -22.03
CA TYR A 34 -11.82 -0.04 -22.56
C TYR A 34 -10.86 0.91 -23.26
N GLN A 35 -11.22 1.30 -24.47
CA GLN A 35 -10.39 2.14 -25.34
C GLN A 35 -10.83 3.61 -25.33
N GLU A 36 -12.08 3.85 -25.02
CA GLU A 36 -12.63 5.20 -24.99
C GLU A 36 -12.39 5.87 -23.64
N ARG A 37 -11.97 7.12 -23.69
CA ARG A 37 -11.77 7.97 -22.51
C ARG A 37 -12.61 9.23 -22.66
N ASP A 38 -13.27 9.62 -21.61
CA ASP A 38 -13.90 10.93 -21.54
C ASP A 38 -12.80 12.00 -21.53
N GLN A 39 -12.80 12.88 -22.54
CA GLN A 39 -11.72 13.85 -22.75
C GLN A 39 -11.69 14.93 -21.68
N ASP A 40 -12.85 15.35 -21.18
CA ASP A 40 -12.93 16.38 -20.14
C ASP A 40 -12.40 15.84 -18.80
N THR A 41 -12.77 14.62 -18.45
CA THR A 41 -12.24 13.93 -17.27
C THR A 41 -10.74 13.70 -17.39
N GLN A 42 -10.24 13.29 -18.56
CA GLN A 42 -8.80 13.11 -18.77
C GLN A 42 -8.05 14.43 -18.63
N ALA A 43 -8.54 15.52 -19.24
CA ALA A 43 -7.91 16.83 -19.14
C ALA A 43 -7.89 17.36 -17.70
N PHE A 44 -8.93 17.08 -16.92
CA PHE A 44 -8.96 17.41 -15.49
C PHE A 44 -7.93 16.63 -14.70
N VAL A 45 -7.81 15.32 -14.90
CA VAL A 45 -6.79 14.47 -14.26
C VAL A 45 -5.38 14.94 -14.65
N ASP A 46 -5.16 15.24 -15.93
CA ASP A 46 -3.86 15.71 -16.43
C ASP A 46 -3.48 17.07 -15.80
N SER A 47 -4.45 17.96 -15.59
CA SER A 47 -4.20 19.26 -14.92
C SER A 47 -3.74 19.07 -13.47
N ILE A 48 -4.36 18.14 -12.73
CA ILE A 48 -3.95 17.81 -11.36
C ILE A 48 -2.54 17.21 -11.37
N ASN A 49 -2.28 16.25 -12.23
CA ASN A 49 -0.97 15.62 -12.33
C ASN A 49 0.12 16.65 -12.68
N GLN A 50 -0.17 17.61 -13.56
CA GLN A 50 0.76 18.67 -13.91
C GLN A 50 1.04 19.62 -12.74
N GLU A 51 0.02 19.98 -11.97
CA GLU A 51 0.17 20.85 -10.79
C GLU A 51 1.14 20.24 -9.76
N PHE A 52 1.04 18.94 -9.52
CA PHE A 52 1.85 18.26 -8.51
C PHE A 52 3.15 17.62 -9.06
N SER A 53 3.32 17.55 -10.38
CA SER A 53 4.43 16.85 -11.03
C SER A 53 5.81 17.32 -10.54
N THR A 54 6.00 18.63 -10.38
CA THR A 54 7.29 19.21 -9.93
C THR A 54 7.67 18.75 -8.53
N VAL A 55 6.69 18.64 -7.62
CA VAL A 55 6.94 18.20 -6.25
C VAL A 55 7.12 16.68 -6.21
N LEU A 56 6.26 15.95 -6.90
CA LEU A 56 6.27 14.49 -6.87
C LEU A 56 7.51 13.88 -7.56
N SER A 57 8.06 14.55 -8.58
CA SER A 57 9.26 14.12 -9.29
C SER A 57 10.58 14.55 -8.62
N GLN A 58 10.52 15.27 -7.49
CA GLN A 58 11.72 15.67 -6.77
C GLN A 58 12.43 14.42 -6.23
N VAL A 59 13.69 14.22 -6.66
CA VAL A 59 14.55 13.16 -6.13
C VAL A 59 14.94 13.52 -4.68
N VAL A 60 14.67 12.62 -3.76
CA VAL A 60 14.93 12.81 -2.32
C VAL A 60 16.00 11.88 -1.79
N ALA A 61 16.24 10.74 -2.47
CA ALA A 61 17.25 9.75 -2.09
C ALA A 61 17.60 8.85 -3.28
N SER A 62 18.46 7.87 -3.06
CA SER A 62 18.73 6.77 -3.99
C SER A 62 19.01 5.47 -3.24
N THR A 63 18.79 4.33 -3.89
CA THR A 63 19.07 3.00 -3.36
C THR A 63 19.66 2.10 -4.44
N ASP A 64 20.63 1.26 -4.07
CA ASP A 64 21.23 0.30 -4.98
C ASP A 64 20.41 -1.00 -5.11
N VAL A 65 19.42 -1.20 -4.25
CA VAL A 65 18.58 -2.40 -4.22
C VAL A 65 17.10 -2.02 -4.26
N ALA A 66 16.26 -2.87 -4.84
CA ALA A 66 14.82 -2.68 -4.74
C ALA A 66 14.35 -2.87 -3.29
N LEU A 67 13.49 -1.98 -2.82
CA LEU A 67 12.83 -2.05 -1.52
C LEU A 67 11.41 -2.58 -1.75
N THR A 68 11.12 -3.77 -1.23
CA THR A 68 9.96 -4.53 -1.69
C THR A 68 8.99 -4.92 -0.58
N THR A 69 7.75 -5.08 -0.96
CA THR A 69 6.66 -5.66 -0.15
C THR A 69 6.45 -7.14 -0.46
N VAL A 70 7.23 -7.68 -1.40
CA VAL A 70 7.12 -9.04 -1.92
C VAL A 70 8.41 -9.82 -1.70
N ASP A 71 8.32 -11.14 -1.68
CA ASP A 71 9.47 -12.03 -1.76
C ASP A 71 10.09 -11.92 -3.17
N PRO A 72 11.37 -11.52 -3.29
CA PRO A 72 12.01 -11.34 -4.59
C PRO A 72 12.12 -12.61 -5.43
N SER A 73 12.05 -13.79 -4.80
CA SER A 73 12.18 -15.07 -5.48
C SER A 73 10.87 -15.58 -6.06
N THR A 74 9.76 -15.32 -5.38
CA THR A 74 8.43 -15.82 -5.76
C THR A 74 7.50 -14.74 -6.31
N GLY A 75 7.75 -13.46 -5.99
CA GLY A 75 6.85 -12.36 -6.26
C GLY A 75 5.60 -12.34 -5.36
N GLU A 76 5.53 -13.24 -4.38
CA GLU A 76 4.43 -13.31 -3.44
C GLU A 76 4.50 -12.13 -2.45
N ARG A 77 3.36 -11.53 -2.15
CA ARG A 77 3.30 -10.45 -1.19
C ARG A 77 3.47 -10.97 0.23
N ILE A 78 4.50 -10.48 0.93
CA ILE A 78 4.86 -10.93 2.28
C ILE A 78 4.85 -9.84 3.35
N ILE A 79 4.77 -8.56 2.98
CA ILE A 79 4.81 -7.41 3.92
C ILE A 79 3.81 -7.50 5.09
N ARG A 80 2.81 -8.35 4.99
CA ARG A 80 1.76 -8.54 6.01
C ARG A 80 1.92 -9.83 6.82
N SER A 81 3.00 -10.58 6.63
CA SER A 81 3.21 -11.87 7.27
C SER A 81 4.67 -12.16 7.58
N GLN A 82 5.59 -11.42 6.96
CA GLN A 82 7.03 -11.60 7.10
C GLN A 82 7.75 -10.26 7.06
N GLU A 83 8.97 -10.24 7.56
CA GLU A 83 9.90 -9.12 7.48
C GLU A 83 10.29 -8.82 6.03
N THR A 84 10.45 -7.55 5.70
CA THR A 84 10.91 -7.08 4.38
C THR A 84 11.85 -5.90 4.56
N ASN A 85 12.79 -5.74 3.62
CA ASN A 85 13.73 -4.61 3.65
C ASN A 85 13.06 -3.24 3.60
N LEU A 86 11.90 -3.12 2.92
CA LEU A 86 11.12 -1.88 2.94
C LEU A 86 10.43 -1.66 4.29
N GLY A 87 9.94 -2.72 4.92
CA GLY A 87 9.33 -2.65 6.24
C GLY A 87 10.32 -2.18 7.29
N ASP A 88 11.53 -2.72 7.26
CA ASP A 88 12.63 -2.37 8.17
C ASP A 88 13.08 -0.93 7.97
N LEU A 89 13.28 -0.50 6.70
CA LEU A 89 13.60 0.90 6.40
C LEU A 89 12.54 1.87 6.93
N CYS A 90 11.25 1.53 6.80
CA CYS A 90 10.17 2.36 7.33
C CYS A 90 10.18 2.43 8.86
N ALA A 91 10.44 1.31 9.53
CA ALA A 91 10.56 1.26 10.99
C ALA A 91 11.79 2.04 11.48
N ASP A 92 12.94 1.88 10.81
CA ASP A 92 14.16 2.65 11.07
C ASP A 92 13.93 4.16 10.94
N ALA A 93 13.25 4.58 9.86
CA ALA A 93 12.94 5.99 9.64
C ALA A 93 12.08 6.58 10.77
N TYR A 94 11.09 5.84 11.27
CA TYR A 94 10.27 6.29 12.39
C TYR A 94 11.05 6.37 13.68
N ARG A 95 11.92 5.39 13.96
CA ARG A 95 12.81 5.38 15.13
C ARG A 95 13.72 6.60 15.12
N GLU A 96 14.35 6.87 13.99
CA GLU A 96 15.31 7.96 13.83
C GLU A 96 14.63 9.34 13.96
N VAL A 97 13.51 9.56 13.24
CA VAL A 97 12.82 10.87 13.24
C VAL A 97 12.21 11.21 14.59
N LEU A 98 11.77 10.20 15.35
CA LEU A 98 11.15 10.40 16.66
C LEU A 98 12.12 10.30 17.83
N ASP A 99 13.41 10.07 17.57
CA ASP A 99 14.45 9.82 18.60
C ASP A 99 13.97 8.77 19.62
N ALA A 100 13.46 7.64 19.09
CA ALA A 100 12.89 6.57 19.87
C ALA A 100 13.83 5.37 19.99
N ASP A 101 13.67 4.54 21.02
CA ASP A 101 14.45 3.32 21.20
C ASP A 101 14.05 2.23 20.19
N VAL A 102 12.78 2.22 19.78
CA VAL A 102 12.21 1.24 18.85
C VAL A 102 11.22 1.94 17.91
N GLY A 103 11.33 1.67 16.61
CA GLY A 103 10.35 2.05 15.59
C GLY A 103 9.42 0.88 15.27
N LEU A 104 8.12 1.15 15.14
CA LEU A 104 7.14 0.15 14.73
C LEU A 104 6.26 0.70 13.62
N ILE A 105 6.03 -0.14 12.60
CA ILE A 105 5.06 0.15 11.55
C ILE A 105 4.29 -1.11 11.17
N ASN A 106 3.00 -0.98 10.91
CA ASN A 106 2.20 -2.11 10.44
C ASN A 106 2.31 -2.31 8.92
N GLY A 107 2.51 -3.55 8.48
CA GLY A 107 2.67 -3.91 7.07
C GLY A 107 1.48 -3.51 6.18
N GLY A 108 0.28 -3.36 6.76
CA GLY A 108 -0.88 -2.84 6.06
C GLY A 108 -0.77 -1.37 5.67
N GLY A 109 0.10 -0.60 6.33
CA GLY A 109 0.39 0.81 6.04
C GLY A 109 1.33 1.01 4.84
N ILE A 110 2.11 0.01 4.47
CA ILE A 110 3.09 0.05 3.37
C ILE A 110 2.42 -0.42 2.08
N ARG A 111 2.32 0.45 1.06
CA ARG A 111 1.38 0.26 -0.06
C ARG A 111 2.02 0.11 -1.44
N ALA A 112 3.30 0.40 -1.59
CA ALA A 112 4.03 0.31 -2.85
C ALA A 112 5.47 -0.14 -2.60
N ASP A 113 6.12 -0.68 -3.62
CA ASP A 113 7.54 -0.95 -3.64
C ASP A 113 8.30 0.29 -4.13
N ILE A 114 9.60 0.34 -3.87
CA ILE A 114 10.53 1.33 -4.43
C ILE A 114 11.56 0.58 -5.29
N ALA A 115 11.69 0.95 -6.54
CA ALA A 115 12.69 0.38 -7.43
C ALA A 115 14.12 0.82 -7.02
N ALA A 116 15.13 0.02 -7.39
CA ALA A 116 16.52 0.47 -7.31
C ALA A 116 16.75 1.69 -8.21
N GLY A 117 17.55 2.63 -7.76
CA GLY A 117 17.85 3.89 -8.45
C GLY A 117 17.46 5.11 -7.63
N GLU A 118 17.07 6.18 -8.31
CA GLU A 118 16.58 7.40 -7.67
C GLU A 118 15.21 7.18 -7.03
N ILE A 119 15.04 7.72 -5.83
CA ILE A 119 13.79 7.71 -5.08
C ILE A 119 13.20 9.11 -5.13
N THR A 120 11.98 9.23 -5.64
CA THR A 120 11.27 10.49 -5.70
C THR A 120 10.35 10.70 -4.48
N TYR A 121 9.94 11.94 -4.26
CA TYR A 121 8.93 12.23 -3.24
C TYR A 121 7.60 11.51 -3.53
N GLY A 122 7.27 11.33 -4.82
CA GLY A 122 6.10 10.56 -5.26
C GLY A 122 6.17 9.08 -4.87
N ASP A 123 7.36 8.48 -4.89
CA ASP A 123 7.56 7.09 -4.43
C ASP A 123 7.27 6.99 -2.93
N ILE A 124 7.76 7.93 -2.12
CA ILE A 124 7.48 7.97 -0.68
C ILE A 124 5.99 8.13 -0.39
N ILE A 125 5.29 9.02 -1.11
CA ILE A 125 3.84 9.18 -0.99
C ILE A 125 3.11 7.88 -1.39
N SER A 126 3.60 7.17 -2.40
CA SER A 126 3.01 5.90 -2.85
C SER A 126 3.17 4.79 -1.81
N VAL A 127 4.30 4.78 -1.08
CA VAL A 127 4.52 3.86 0.05
C VAL A 127 3.59 4.20 1.22
N HIS A 128 3.40 5.49 1.55
CA HIS A 128 2.63 5.99 2.69
C HIS A 128 1.49 6.94 2.29
N PRO A 129 0.44 6.47 1.56
CA PRO A 129 -0.58 7.36 0.99
C PRO A 129 -1.62 7.88 1.99
N TYR A 130 -1.58 7.44 3.26
CA TYR A 130 -2.64 7.74 4.22
C TYR A 130 -2.41 8.98 5.09
N ASN A 131 -1.28 9.67 4.93
CA ASN A 131 -0.91 10.83 5.73
C ASN A 131 -1.03 10.59 7.25
N ASN A 132 -0.64 9.40 7.70
CA ASN A 132 -0.62 9.04 9.11
C ASN A 132 0.43 9.86 9.86
N GLN A 133 0.10 10.28 11.09
CA GLN A 133 1.05 10.95 11.97
C GLN A 133 1.87 9.93 12.75
N ALA A 134 3.19 10.08 12.74
CA ALA A 134 4.07 9.32 13.60
C ALA A 134 3.95 9.83 15.05
N THR A 135 3.88 8.90 16.01
CA THR A 135 3.66 9.22 17.43
C THR A 135 4.60 8.38 18.29
N SER A 136 5.24 9.00 19.28
CA SER A 136 6.03 8.27 20.29
C SER A 136 5.23 8.05 21.56
N VAL A 137 5.40 6.88 22.16
CA VAL A 137 4.79 6.50 23.45
C VAL A 137 5.82 5.82 24.35
N ARG A 138 5.69 5.99 25.66
CA ARG A 138 6.53 5.26 26.61
C ARG A 138 5.84 3.98 27.02
N VAL A 139 6.52 2.86 26.86
CA VAL A 139 6.03 1.53 27.18
C VAL A 139 7.08 0.74 27.97
N THR A 140 6.66 -0.29 28.69
CA THR A 140 7.56 -1.27 29.29
C THR A 140 7.99 -2.30 28.24
N GLY A 141 9.09 -3.02 28.49
CA GLY A 141 9.51 -4.12 27.62
C GLY A 141 8.42 -5.21 27.45
N GLN A 142 7.64 -5.47 28.51
CA GLN A 142 6.53 -6.43 28.40
C GLN A 142 5.42 -5.94 27.47
N GLN A 143 5.05 -4.65 27.54
CA GLN A 143 4.05 -4.08 26.63
C GLN A 143 4.53 -4.07 25.16
N LEU A 144 5.82 -3.86 24.93
CA LEU A 144 6.40 -3.97 23.60
C LEU A 144 6.34 -5.42 23.08
N LEU A 145 6.70 -6.39 23.92
CA LEU A 145 6.60 -7.81 23.58
C LEU A 145 5.15 -8.21 23.25
N ASP A 146 4.21 -7.80 24.09
CA ASP A 146 2.78 -8.08 23.88
C ASP A 146 2.28 -7.48 22.53
N ALA A 147 2.77 -6.30 22.16
CA ALA A 147 2.44 -5.66 20.86
C ALA A 147 3.01 -6.45 19.69
N LEU A 148 4.26 -6.90 19.77
CA LEU A 148 4.89 -7.72 18.73
C LEU A 148 4.20 -9.09 18.59
N GLU A 149 3.88 -9.76 19.70
CA GLU A 149 3.12 -11.02 19.68
C GLU A 149 1.73 -10.82 19.07
N LEU A 150 1.05 -9.73 19.40
CA LEU A 150 -0.24 -9.38 18.80
C LEU A 150 -0.12 -9.15 17.29
N GLY A 151 0.92 -8.47 16.83
CA GLY A 151 1.21 -8.25 15.42
C GLY A 151 1.46 -9.54 14.65
N ALA A 152 2.21 -10.47 15.25
CA ALA A 152 2.60 -11.73 14.63
C ALA A 152 1.56 -12.85 14.74
N ARG A 153 0.47 -12.67 15.49
CA ARG A 153 -0.49 -13.75 15.86
C ARG A 153 -1.14 -14.51 14.70
N TYR A 154 -1.17 -13.92 13.51
CA TYR A 154 -1.78 -14.54 12.34
C TYR A 154 -0.77 -15.18 11.38
N THR A 155 0.54 -15.04 11.68
CA THR A 155 1.60 -15.64 10.86
C THR A 155 1.40 -17.16 10.78
N PRO A 156 1.51 -17.78 9.58
CA PRO A 156 2.00 -17.23 8.30
C PRO A 156 0.93 -16.53 7.43
N TYR A 157 -0.29 -16.36 7.90
CA TYR A 157 -1.37 -15.75 7.13
C TYR A 157 -1.22 -14.22 7.10
N GLU A 158 -1.56 -13.61 5.97
CA GLU A 158 -1.52 -12.16 5.80
C GLU A 158 -2.46 -11.43 6.78
N ASN A 159 -1.92 -10.45 7.48
CA ASN A 159 -2.68 -9.53 8.29
C ASN A 159 -2.08 -8.12 8.25
N GLY A 160 -2.89 -7.10 7.98
CA GLY A 160 -2.41 -5.71 7.93
C GLY A 160 -1.85 -5.18 9.25
N GLY A 161 -2.09 -5.85 10.36
CA GLY A 161 -1.53 -5.54 11.67
C GLY A 161 -0.18 -6.21 11.97
N PHE A 162 0.40 -6.98 11.02
CA PHE A 162 1.77 -7.48 11.16
C PHE A 162 2.75 -6.31 11.32
N LEU A 163 3.61 -6.36 12.34
CA LEU A 163 4.52 -5.27 12.68
C LEU A 163 5.93 -5.53 12.14
N HIS A 164 6.47 -4.53 11.45
CA HIS A 164 7.90 -4.37 11.22
C HIS A 164 8.48 -3.55 12.35
N ALA A 165 9.66 -3.91 12.80
CA ALA A 165 10.33 -3.29 13.94
C ALA A 165 11.79 -2.94 13.62
N SER A 166 12.28 -1.90 14.28
CA SER A 166 13.68 -1.45 14.22
C SER A 166 14.28 -1.43 15.62
#